data_06f34ed39effda46d72809aa52cf55d3
#
_entry.id   06f34ed39effda46d72809aa52cf55d3
#
_cell.length_a   1.000
_cell.length_b   1.000
_cell.length_c   1.000
_cell.angle_alpha   90.00
_cell.angle_beta   90.00
_cell.angle_gamma   90.00
#
_symmetry.space_group_name_H-M   'P 1'
#
loop_
_entity.id
_entity.type
_entity.pdbx_description
1 polymer ?
#
loop_
_entity_poly.entity_id
_entity_poly.type
_entity_poly.pdbx_seq_one_letter_code
_entity_poly.pdbx_strand_id
1 'polypeptide(L)'
;MIIRARGFFLLMILLSFQHAIFGAEELKDGLYAKLETSRGEILLQLYHQRVPQTVANFVGLAEATKAWKDPISGKSKKTRFYDGLSFHRVIADFMIQGGDPLGTGSGGPGYRFQDEIHPDLKHSGPGILSMANAGPNTNGSQFFITHKATPWLDGKHSVFGKVIRGMETVNKIQKGDLIQTVSIIRRGKDAK
;
A
#
# COMPACT_ATOMS: atom_id res chain seq x y z
N MET A 1 6.44 20.92 -78.52
CA MET A 1 5.80 19.85 -77.66
C MET A 1 6.41 19.97 -76.29
N ILE A 2 5.69 20.63 -75.35
CA ILE A 2 6.20 21.01 -73.99
C ILE A 2 5.60 20.07 -72.97
N ILE A 3 6.45 19.22 -72.36
CA ILE A 3 6.04 18.30 -71.33
C ILE A 3 6.20 19.03 -69.98
N ARG A 4 5.07 19.31 -69.31
CA ARG A 4 5.04 19.86 -67.93
C ARG A 4 5.17 18.73 -66.93
N ALA A 5 6.28 18.69 -66.16
CA ALA A 5 6.46 17.86 -65.05
C ALA A 5 5.65 18.45 -63.87
N ARG A 6 4.70 17.67 -63.26
CA ARG A 6 3.98 17.97 -62.06
C ARG A 6 4.80 17.41 -60.89
N GLY A 7 5.41 18.28 -60.11
CA GLY A 7 6.06 17.92 -58.84
C GLY A 7 5.01 17.61 -57.79
N PHE A 8 5.09 16.38 -57.23
CA PHE A 8 4.30 15.95 -56.08
C PHE A 8 5.03 16.37 -54.82
N PHE A 9 4.52 17.38 -54.13
CA PHE A 9 5.04 17.80 -52.83
C PHE A 9 4.45 16.85 -51.78
N LEU A 10 5.26 15.90 -51.27
CA LEU A 10 4.90 15.00 -50.18
C LEU A 10 5.12 15.76 -48.86
N LEU A 11 4.03 16.25 -48.27
CA LEU A 11 4.04 16.92 -46.97
C LEU A 11 4.15 15.84 -45.90
N MET A 12 5.35 15.59 -45.39
CA MET A 12 5.57 14.77 -44.21
C MET A 12 5.09 15.53 -42.95
N ILE A 13 3.92 15.16 -42.44
CA ILE A 13 3.45 15.61 -41.15
C ILE A 13 4.19 14.76 -40.08
N LEU A 14 5.24 15.34 -39.49
CA LEU A 14 5.84 14.81 -38.24
C LEU A 14 4.86 15.03 -37.10
N LEU A 15 4.08 13.99 -36.77
CA LEU A 15 3.40 13.93 -35.49
C LEU A 15 4.46 13.74 -34.39
N SER A 16 4.86 14.85 -33.80
CA SER A 16 5.61 14.82 -32.52
C SER A 16 4.68 14.30 -31.42
N PHE A 17 4.81 13.02 -31.09
CA PHE A 17 4.27 12.46 -29.83
C PHE A 17 4.99 13.14 -28.67
N GLN A 18 4.43 14.23 -28.19
CA GLN A 18 4.80 14.77 -26.89
C GLN A 18 4.30 13.79 -25.84
N HIS A 19 5.16 12.87 -25.44
CA HIS A 19 4.99 12.17 -24.19
C HIS A 19 5.05 13.23 -23.10
N ALA A 20 3.90 13.58 -22.55
CA ALA A 20 3.83 14.32 -21.30
C ALA A 20 4.50 13.42 -20.25
N ILE A 21 5.78 13.64 -20.02
CA ILE A 21 6.47 13.15 -18.83
C ILE A 21 5.83 13.93 -17.68
N PHE A 22 4.73 13.41 -17.14
CA PHE A 22 4.27 13.81 -15.81
C PHE A 22 5.45 13.55 -14.89
N GLY A 23 6.11 14.63 -14.47
CA GLY A 23 7.25 14.57 -13.56
C GLY A 23 6.81 13.79 -12.33
N ALA A 24 7.27 12.54 -12.22
CA ALA A 24 7.13 11.77 -10.99
C ALA A 24 7.88 12.58 -9.92
N GLU A 25 7.13 13.25 -9.05
CA GLU A 25 7.71 13.98 -7.91
C GLU A 25 8.65 13.01 -7.19
N GLU A 26 9.93 13.37 -7.13
CA GLU A 26 10.96 12.50 -6.58
C GLU A 26 10.64 12.24 -5.12
N LEU A 27 10.62 10.96 -4.72
CA LEU A 27 10.36 10.59 -3.34
C LEU A 27 11.45 11.15 -2.43
N LYS A 28 11.05 11.86 -1.39
CA LYS A 28 11.96 12.32 -0.32
C LYS A 28 12.62 11.13 0.38
N ASP A 29 13.66 11.41 1.16
CA ASP A 29 14.26 10.39 2.01
C ASP A 29 13.22 9.80 2.95
N GLY A 30 13.21 8.47 3.08
CA GLY A 30 12.21 7.76 3.87
C GLY A 30 11.97 6.32 3.43
N LEU A 31 11.10 5.65 4.15
CA LEU A 31 10.68 4.29 3.89
C LEU A 31 9.26 4.27 3.32
N TYR A 32 9.06 3.51 2.25
CA TYR A 32 7.79 3.47 1.53
C TYR A 32 7.40 2.03 1.22
N ALA A 33 6.10 1.82 1.04
CA ALA A 33 5.56 0.58 0.49
C ALA A 33 4.70 0.89 -0.73
N LYS A 34 4.99 0.20 -1.84
CA LYS A 34 4.18 0.22 -3.04
C LYS A 34 3.31 -1.04 -3.05
N LEU A 35 2.00 -0.88 -3.01
CA LEU A 35 1.03 -1.94 -3.19
C LEU A 35 0.56 -1.91 -4.65
N GLU A 36 0.84 -2.95 -5.39
CA GLU A 36 0.21 -3.19 -6.69
C GLU A 36 -1.07 -3.98 -6.43
N THR A 37 -2.21 -3.44 -6.85
CA THR A 37 -3.52 -4.04 -6.62
C THR A 37 -4.23 -4.33 -7.93
N SER A 38 -5.31 -5.11 -7.89
CA SER A 38 -6.17 -5.34 -9.05
C SER A 38 -6.86 -4.07 -9.57
N ARG A 39 -6.80 -2.93 -8.83
CA ARG A 39 -7.39 -1.64 -9.20
C ARG A 39 -6.36 -0.55 -9.50
N GLY A 40 -5.06 -0.86 -9.40
CA GLY A 40 -3.97 0.08 -9.61
C GLY A 40 -2.99 0.12 -8.45
N GLU A 41 -2.10 1.11 -8.48
CA GLU A 41 -1.04 1.28 -7.51
C GLU A 41 -1.48 2.16 -6.34
N ILE A 42 -1.01 1.81 -5.12
CA ILE A 42 -1.09 2.64 -3.92
C ILE A 42 0.32 2.78 -3.37
N LEU A 43 0.79 4.01 -3.20
CA LEU A 43 2.09 4.30 -2.60
C LEU A 43 1.90 4.86 -1.19
N LEU A 44 2.51 4.17 -0.24
CA LEU A 44 2.43 4.46 1.19
C LEU A 44 3.78 5.00 1.70
N GLN A 45 3.76 6.05 2.50
CA GLN A 45 4.88 6.44 3.35
C GLN A 45 4.76 5.70 4.68
N LEU A 46 5.84 5.08 5.17
CA LEU A 46 5.88 4.36 6.45
C LEU A 46 6.61 5.18 7.51
N TYR A 47 6.07 5.23 8.71
CA TYR A 47 6.58 6.07 9.82
C TYR A 47 7.59 5.31 10.71
N HIS A 48 8.60 4.69 10.10
CA HIS A 48 9.57 3.79 10.74
C HIS A 48 10.34 4.40 11.92
N GLN A 49 10.51 5.72 11.95
CA GLN A 49 11.17 6.41 13.08
C GLN A 49 10.25 6.61 14.28
N ARG A 50 8.92 6.66 14.07
CA ARG A 50 7.93 6.93 15.11
C ARG A 50 7.31 5.67 15.70
N VAL A 51 7.13 4.64 14.86
CA VAL A 51 6.53 3.34 15.21
C VAL A 51 7.32 2.20 14.59
N PRO A 52 8.62 2.06 15.02
CA PRO A 52 9.57 1.15 14.38
C PRO A 52 9.16 -0.31 14.43
N GLN A 53 8.52 -0.79 15.50
CA GLN A 53 8.13 -2.19 15.64
C GLN A 53 7.01 -2.56 14.66
N THR A 54 6.01 -1.69 14.55
CA THR A 54 4.87 -1.89 13.63
C THR A 54 5.34 -1.88 12.18
N VAL A 55 6.20 -0.91 11.83
CA VAL A 55 6.76 -0.83 10.47
C VAL A 55 7.67 -2.02 10.18
N ALA A 56 8.55 -2.41 11.11
CA ALA A 56 9.42 -3.58 10.93
C ALA A 56 8.62 -4.88 10.77
N ASN A 57 7.50 -5.01 11.46
CA ASN A 57 6.59 -6.16 11.28
C ASN A 57 6.01 -6.19 9.85
N PHE A 58 5.44 -5.08 9.39
CA PHE A 58 4.86 -4.97 8.05
C PHE A 58 5.91 -5.22 6.96
N VAL A 59 7.06 -4.56 7.05
CA VAL A 59 8.17 -4.70 6.10
C VAL A 59 8.70 -6.13 6.08
N GLY A 60 8.93 -6.73 7.25
CA GLY A 60 9.45 -8.09 7.37
C GLY A 60 8.52 -9.14 6.75
N LEU A 61 7.21 -8.96 6.87
CA LEU A 61 6.21 -9.81 6.22
C LEU A 61 6.17 -9.56 4.71
N ALA A 62 6.26 -8.31 4.25
CA ALA A 62 6.25 -7.95 2.83
C ALA A 62 7.49 -8.49 2.10
N GLU A 63 8.67 -8.44 2.71
CA GLU A 63 9.95 -8.84 2.13
C GLU A 63 10.34 -10.30 2.40
N ALA A 64 9.50 -11.08 3.09
CA ALA A 64 9.82 -12.46 3.51
C ALA A 64 11.04 -12.56 4.45
N THR A 65 11.40 -11.49 5.16
CA THR A 65 12.49 -11.49 6.15
C THR A 65 12.01 -11.96 7.53
N LYS A 66 10.70 -11.86 7.78
CA LYS A 66 10.04 -12.34 9.01
C LYS A 66 9.23 -13.60 8.73
N ALA A 67 9.48 -14.65 9.53
CA ALA A 67 8.72 -15.89 9.43
C ALA A 67 7.29 -15.69 9.97
N TRP A 68 6.34 -16.43 9.39
CA TRP A 68 4.94 -16.48 9.78
C TRP A 68 4.41 -17.90 9.73
N LYS A 69 3.34 -18.15 10.47
CA LYS A 69 2.69 -19.46 10.53
C LYS A 69 1.44 -19.45 9.64
N ASP A 70 1.41 -20.32 8.66
CA ASP A 70 0.26 -20.50 7.77
C ASP A 70 -0.95 -21.01 8.59
N PRO A 71 -2.06 -20.27 8.64
CA PRO A 71 -3.20 -20.65 9.46
C PRO A 71 -3.95 -21.90 8.96
N ILE A 72 -3.76 -22.30 7.69
CA ILE A 72 -4.40 -23.50 7.12
C ILE A 72 -3.56 -24.73 7.41
N SER A 73 -2.27 -24.69 7.07
CA SER A 73 -1.39 -25.87 7.21
C SER A 73 -0.68 -25.96 8.57
N GLY A 74 -0.69 -24.88 9.36
CA GLY A 74 0.04 -24.77 10.62
C GLY A 74 1.57 -24.72 10.46
N LYS A 75 2.09 -24.72 9.23
CA LYS A 75 3.53 -24.73 8.95
C LYS A 75 4.11 -23.31 9.01
N SER A 76 5.35 -23.21 9.49
CA SER A 76 6.13 -21.97 9.40
C SER A 76 6.53 -21.73 7.94
N LYS A 77 6.33 -20.50 7.48
CA LYS A 77 6.72 -20.03 6.15
C LYS A 77 7.61 -18.79 6.28
N LYS A 78 8.52 -18.62 5.32
CA LYS A 78 9.33 -17.41 5.15
C LYS A 78 9.22 -16.97 3.69
N THR A 79 8.02 -16.60 3.30
CA THR A 79 7.64 -16.13 1.97
C THR A 79 6.96 -14.76 2.10
N ARG A 80 6.85 -14.04 0.99
CA ARG A 80 6.13 -12.76 0.95
C ARG A 80 4.69 -12.99 1.39
N PHE A 81 4.32 -12.30 2.48
CA PHE A 81 3.07 -12.60 3.17
C PHE A 81 1.85 -11.99 2.48
N TYR A 82 1.98 -10.75 1.98
CA TYR A 82 0.84 -9.97 1.50
C TYR A 82 0.45 -10.26 0.05
N ASP A 83 1.37 -10.86 -0.73
CA ASP A 83 1.16 -11.10 -2.15
C ASP A 83 0.00 -12.09 -2.37
N GLY A 84 -0.97 -11.70 -3.18
CA GLY A 84 -2.17 -12.48 -3.48
C GLY A 84 -3.28 -12.40 -2.44
N LEU A 85 -3.10 -11.67 -1.32
CA LEU A 85 -4.17 -11.49 -0.33
C LEU A 85 -5.23 -10.51 -0.81
N SER A 86 -6.47 -10.69 -0.34
CA SER A 86 -7.58 -9.80 -0.70
C SER A 86 -7.80 -8.69 0.32
N PHE A 87 -8.43 -7.61 -0.15
CA PHE A 87 -9.14 -6.67 0.72
C PHE A 87 -10.47 -7.32 1.12
N HIS A 88 -10.46 -8.08 2.19
CA HIS A 88 -11.60 -8.90 2.62
C HIS A 88 -12.74 -8.11 3.25
N ARG A 89 -12.48 -6.86 3.68
CA ARG A 89 -13.47 -5.96 4.25
C ARG A 89 -13.31 -4.56 3.68
N VAL A 90 -14.36 -4.05 3.03
CA VAL A 90 -14.43 -2.70 2.47
C VAL A 90 -15.73 -2.08 2.93
N ILE A 91 -15.66 -0.93 3.57
CA ILE A 91 -16.82 -0.14 4.01
C ILE A 91 -16.66 1.25 3.43
N ALA A 92 -17.60 1.63 2.57
CA ALA A 92 -17.66 2.98 1.99
C ALA A 92 -17.69 4.03 3.09
N ASP A 93 -17.03 5.16 2.84
CA ASP A 93 -16.92 6.25 3.81
C ASP A 93 -16.29 5.87 5.15
N PHE A 94 -15.55 4.77 5.19
CA PHE A 94 -14.83 4.35 6.39
C PHE A 94 -13.40 3.90 6.04
N MET A 95 -13.21 2.66 5.53
CA MET A 95 -11.88 2.13 5.24
C MET A 95 -11.92 0.90 4.31
N ILE A 96 -10.76 0.57 3.75
CA ILE A 96 -10.46 -0.73 3.16
C ILE A 96 -9.52 -1.50 4.10
N GLN A 97 -9.76 -2.81 4.31
CA GLN A 97 -8.98 -3.67 5.20
C GLN A 97 -8.51 -4.92 4.48
N GLY A 98 -7.21 -5.21 4.60
CA GLY A 98 -6.54 -6.38 4.04
C GLY A 98 -5.53 -7.00 5.01
N GLY A 99 -4.67 -7.90 4.48
CA GLY A 99 -3.59 -8.53 5.26
C GLY A 99 -4.04 -9.73 6.10
N ASP A 100 -5.18 -10.34 5.76
CA ASP A 100 -5.65 -11.59 6.35
C ASP A 100 -5.43 -12.76 5.36
N PRO A 101 -4.59 -13.76 5.68
CA PRO A 101 -4.36 -14.90 4.80
C PRO A 101 -5.58 -15.83 4.65
N LEU A 102 -6.57 -15.73 5.53
CA LEU A 102 -7.85 -16.47 5.41
C LEU A 102 -8.93 -15.67 4.68
N GLY A 103 -8.78 -14.35 4.56
CA GLY A 103 -9.79 -13.49 3.96
C GLY A 103 -11.10 -13.39 4.75
N THR A 104 -11.11 -13.76 6.03
CA THR A 104 -12.29 -13.83 6.90
C THR A 104 -12.35 -12.72 7.96
N GLY A 105 -11.24 -12.03 8.18
CA GLY A 105 -11.02 -11.07 9.26
C GLY A 105 -10.45 -11.68 10.55
N SER A 106 -10.31 -13.01 10.61
CA SER A 106 -9.81 -13.72 11.80
C SER A 106 -8.40 -14.31 11.65
N GLY A 107 -7.86 -14.31 10.41
CA GLY A 107 -6.52 -14.80 10.12
C GLY A 107 -5.42 -13.80 10.47
N GLY A 108 -4.18 -14.30 10.44
CA GLY A 108 -2.99 -13.50 10.74
C GLY A 108 -1.70 -14.29 10.57
N PRO A 109 -0.57 -13.72 11.03
CA PRO A 109 0.75 -14.30 10.79
C PRO A 109 1.12 -15.40 11.81
N GLY A 110 0.19 -15.79 12.69
CA GLY A 110 0.41 -16.82 13.72
C GLY A 110 1.07 -16.30 15.00
N TYR A 111 1.18 -14.99 15.16
CA TYR A 111 1.63 -14.28 16.37
C TYR A 111 0.87 -12.96 16.52
N ARG A 112 1.02 -12.36 17.70
CA ARG A 112 0.51 -11.03 18.01
C ARG A 112 1.63 -10.17 18.59
N PHE A 113 1.50 -8.84 18.45
CA PHE A 113 2.41 -7.88 19.06
C PHE A 113 1.65 -6.68 19.65
N GLN A 114 2.32 -5.94 20.51
CA GLN A 114 1.76 -4.84 21.27
C GLN A 114 1.39 -3.65 20.39
N ASP A 115 0.46 -2.83 20.87
CA ASP A 115 0.15 -1.55 20.26
C ASP A 115 1.36 -0.60 20.37
N GLU A 116 1.60 0.15 19.31
CA GLU A 116 2.64 1.16 19.23
C GLU A 116 1.97 2.49 18.90
N ILE A 117 1.40 3.11 19.94
CA ILE A 117 0.65 4.36 19.80
C ILE A 117 1.59 5.55 19.95
N HIS A 118 1.59 6.42 18.96
CA HIS A 118 2.35 7.67 18.98
C HIS A 118 1.39 8.87 19.08
N PRO A 119 1.64 9.85 19.97
CA PRO A 119 0.70 10.95 20.23
C PRO A 119 0.35 11.80 19.00
N ASP A 120 1.30 11.98 18.08
CA ASP A 120 1.10 12.78 16.85
C ASP A 120 0.48 11.99 15.70
N LEU A 121 0.39 10.66 15.80
CA LEU A 121 -0.16 9.81 14.74
C LEU A 121 -1.63 9.55 15.01
N LYS A 122 -2.49 10.20 14.21
CA LYS A 122 -3.93 10.19 14.34
C LYS A 122 -4.62 9.76 13.05
N HIS A 123 -5.84 9.27 13.19
CA HIS A 123 -6.73 8.95 12.06
C HIS A 123 -7.44 10.23 11.57
N SER A 124 -6.63 11.24 11.19
CA SER A 124 -7.10 12.63 10.98
C SER A 124 -7.71 12.89 9.60
N GLY A 125 -7.68 11.91 8.69
CA GLY A 125 -8.19 12.13 7.32
C GLY A 125 -8.21 10.87 6.49
N PRO A 126 -8.44 10.99 5.17
CA PRO A 126 -8.32 9.89 4.23
C PRO A 126 -6.86 9.44 4.08
N GLY A 127 -6.67 8.17 3.71
CA GLY A 127 -5.37 7.60 3.38
C GLY A 127 -4.49 7.26 4.59
N ILE A 128 -4.99 7.28 5.82
CA ILE A 128 -4.23 6.85 6.99
C ILE A 128 -4.11 5.33 7.00
N LEU A 129 -2.86 4.84 7.09
CA LEU A 129 -2.53 3.43 7.20
C LEU A 129 -2.37 3.05 8.68
N SER A 130 -3.15 2.08 9.15
CA SER A 130 -3.23 1.69 10.55
C SER A 130 -3.42 0.18 10.71
N MET A 131 -2.99 -0.37 11.85
CA MET A 131 -3.17 -1.79 12.16
C MET A 131 -4.61 -2.10 12.56
N ALA A 132 -5.18 -3.14 11.95
CA ALA A 132 -6.39 -3.76 12.48
C ALA A 132 -6.02 -4.70 13.64
N ASN A 133 -6.84 -4.70 14.69
CA ASN A 133 -6.67 -5.55 15.87
C ASN A 133 -8.03 -6.02 16.42
N ALA A 134 -8.00 -6.97 17.35
CA ALA A 134 -9.17 -7.49 18.05
C ALA A 134 -9.19 -7.04 19.54
N GLY A 135 -8.69 -5.86 19.82
CA GLY A 135 -8.51 -5.28 21.14
C GLY A 135 -7.04 -4.95 21.42
N PRO A 136 -6.73 -4.44 22.61
CA PRO A 136 -5.38 -3.99 22.95
C PRO A 136 -4.31 -5.08 22.76
N ASN A 137 -3.18 -4.72 22.16
CA ASN A 137 -2.01 -5.58 22.01
C ASN A 137 -2.26 -6.87 21.21
N THR A 138 -3.16 -6.81 20.22
CA THR A 138 -3.48 -7.96 19.37
C THR A 138 -3.16 -7.72 17.89
N ASN A 139 -2.21 -6.83 17.59
CA ASN A 139 -1.77 -6.57 16.23
C ASN A 139 -1.13 -7.83 15.63
N GLY A 140 -1.35 -8.03 14.33
CA GLY A 140 -0.78 -9.14 13.58
C GLY A 140 -0.27 -8.69 12.21
N SER A 141 -1.00 -9.08 11.17
CA SER A 141 -0.70 -8.69 9.79
C SER A 141 -1.78 -7.83 9.14
N GLN A 142 -2.99 -7.79 9.71
CA GLN A 142 -4.10 -7.06 9.14
C GLN A 142 -3.91 -5.55 9.31
N PHE A 143 -4.19 -4.81 8.26
CA PHE A 143 -4.13 -3.36 8.22
C PHE A 143 -5.35 -2.77 7.51
N PHE A 144 -5.58 -1.48 7.71
CA PHE A 144 -6.61 -0.76 6.98
C PHE A 144 -6.09 0.60 6.49
N ILE A 145 -6.73 1.11 5.43
CA ILE A 145 -6.50 2.45 4.90
C ILE A 145 -7.83 3.20 4.95
N THR A 146 -7.84 4.37 5.56
CA THR A 146 -9.05 5.17 5.78
C THR A 146 -9.53 5.89 4.52
N HIS A 147 -10.86 6.00 4.35
CA HIS A 147 -11.48 6.88 3.34
C HIS A 147 -11.72 8.30 3.86
N LYS A 148 -11.80 8.47 5.17
CA LYS A 148 -12.03 9.77 5.85
C LYS A 148 -11.40 9.76 7.24
N ALA A 149 -11.50 10.88 7.96
CA ALA A 149 -11.11 10.94 9.37
C ALA A 149 -11.95 9.97 10.23
N THR A 150 -11.26 9.23 11.11
CA THR A 150 -11.88 8.24 12.01
C THR A 150 -11.32 8.40 13.44
N PRO A 151 -11.52 9.58 14.10
CA PRO A 151 -10.85 9.92 15.36
C PRO A 151 -11.21 9.00 16.53
N TRP A 152 -12.32 8.27 16.45
CA TRP A 152 -12.72 7.27 17.46
C TRP A 152 -11.78 6.04 17.51
N LEU A 153 -10.88 5.88 16.53
CA LEU A 153 -9.85 4.84 16.48
C LEU A 153 -8.52 5.30 17.10
N ASP A 154 -8.36 6.58 17.41
CA ASP A 154 -7.16 7.13 18.01
C ASP A 154 -6.87 6.50 19.38
N GLY A 155 -5.60 6.16 19.60
CA GLY A 155 -5.17 5.49 20.84
C GLY A 155 -5.55 4.01 20.93
N LYS A 156 -6.27 3.45 19.94
CA LYS A 156 -6.72 2.04 19.91
C LYS A 156 -6.07 1.24 18.80
N HIS A 157 -5.65 1.91 17.73
CA HIS A 157 -5.02 1.30 16.56
C HIS A 157 -3.72 2.01 16.24
N SER A 158 -2.66 1.26 15.96
CA SER A 158 -1.33 1.78 15.66
C SER A 158 -1.29 2.35 14.24
N VAL A 159 -1.32 3.67 14.11
CA VAL A 159 -1.09 4.36 12.84
C VAL A 159 0.38 4.25 12.48
N PHE A 160 0.72 3.70 11.30
CA PHE A 160 2.11 3.46 10.91
C PHE A 160 2.49 3.98 9.52
N GLY A 161 1.59 4.69 8.85
CA GLY A 161 1.86 5.31 7.56
C GLY A 161 0.69 6.09 6.99
N LYS A 162 0.87 6.55 5.77
CA LYS A 162 -0.18 7.22 4.99
C LYS A 162 -0.01 6.99 3.49
N VAL A 163 -1.10 7.08 2.75
CA VAL A 163 -1.09 7.15 1.29
C VAL A 163 -0.49 8.48 0.86
N ILE A 164 0.49 8.43 -0.06
CA ILE A 164 1.07 9.63 -0.70
C ILE A 164 0.74 9.70 -2.20
N ARG A 165 0.38 8.55 -2.82
CA ARG A 165 -0.20 8.47 -4.17
C ARG A 165 -1.17 7.29 -4.24
N GLY A 166 -2.17 7.36 -5.12
CA GLY A 166 -3.11 6.27 -5.35
C GLY A 166 -4.34 6.32 -4.44
N MET A 167 -4.71 7.48 -3.89
CA MET A 167 -5.95 7.62 -3.12
C MET A 167 -7.19 7.33 -3.98
N GLU A 168 -7.14 7.63 -5.27
CA GLU A 168 -8.15 7.26 -6.27
C GLU A 168 -8.26 5.73 -6.45
N THR A 169 -7.15 5.00 -6.29
CA THR A 169 -7.13 3.53 -6.28
C THR A 169 -7.78 3.02 -5.00
N VAL A 170 -7.42 3.58 -3.82
CA VAL A 170 -8.06 3.23 -2.53
C VAL A 170 -9.58 3.36 -2.62
N ASN A 171 -10.08 4.43 -3.22
CA ASN A 171 -11.51 4.69 -3.38
C ASN A 171 -12.22 3.75 -4.38
N LYS A 172 -11.47 3.08 -5.28
CA LYS A 172 -11.99 2.10 -6.24
C LYS A 172 -11.95 0.67 -5.74
N ILE A 173 -11.18 0.38 -4.69
CA ILE A 173 -11.06 -0.97 -4.11
C ILE A 173 -12.43 -1.46 -3.65
N GLN A 174 -12.75 -2.70 -4.01
CA GLN A 174 -13.95 -3.42 -3.59
C GLN A 174 -13.56 -4.67 -2.79
N LYS A 175 -14.50 -5.19 -2.02
CA LYS A 175 -14.30 -6.46 -1.30
C LYS A 175 -13.93 -7.58 -2.28
N GLY A 176 -12.82 -8.26 -2.02
CA GLY A 176 -12.29 -9.33 -2.85
C GLY A 176 -11.22 -8.88 -3.84
N ASP A 177 -11.02 -7.58 -4.06
CA ASP A 177 -9.89 -7.09 -4.85
C ASP A 177 -8.56 -7.50 -4.21
N LEU A 178 -7.55 -7.76 -5.04
CA LEU A 178 -6.30 -8.37 -4.59
C LEU A 178 -5.19 -7.35 -4.39
N ILE A 179 -4.36 -7.61 -3.40
CA ILE A 179 -3.00 -7.09 -3.28
C ILE A 179 -2.14 -8.05 -4.12
N GLN A 180 -1.75 -7.64 -5.32
CA GLN A 180 -0.95 -8.48 -6.21
C GLN A 180 0.47 -8.63 -5.68
N THR A 181 1.08 -7.51 -5.26
CA THR A 181 2.39 -7.50 -4.61
C THR A 181 2.60 -6.28 -3.74
N VAL A 182 3.48 -6.41 -2.73
CA VAL A 182 3.93 -5.31 -1.88
C VAL A 182 5.44 -5.16 -2.00
N SER A 183 5.92 -4.05 -2.55
CA SER A 183 7.35 -3.75 -2.68
C SER A 183 7.76 -2.64 -1.71
N ILE A 184 8.88 -2.83 -1.02
CA ILE A 184 9.43 -1.84 -0.09
C ILE A 184 10.48 -0.99 -0.81
N ILE A 185 10.35 0.33 -0.69
CA ILE A 185 11.24 1.30 -1.30
C ILE A 185 11.93 2.09 -0.19
N ARG A 186 13.26 2.10 -0.24
CA ARG A 186 14.13 2.83 0.70
C ARG A 186 14.79 3.99 -0.03
N ARG A 187 14.65 5.19 0.50
CA ARG A 187 15.30 6.41 -0.01
C ARG A 187 16.12 7.06 1.09
N GLY A 188 17.37 7.45 0.74
CA GLY A 188 18.28 8.07 1.70
C GLY A 188 18.92 7.09 2.69
N LYS A 189 19.76 7.64 3.59
CA LYS A 189 20.57 6.83 4.52
C LYS A 189 19.78 6.30 5.71
N ASP A 190 18.70 6.95 6.09
CA ASP A 190 17.92 6.65 7.31
C ASP A 190 16.79 5.64 7.07
N ALA A 191 16.64 5.14 5.85
CA ALA A 191 15.59 4.19 5.47
C ALA A 191 16.06 2.72 5.45
N LYS A 192 17.12 2.40 6.21
CA LYS A 192 17.70 1.05 6.30
C LYS A 192 16.82 0.08 7.06
#